data_da86f417f03f816005f5ad9803fc7ab0
#
_entry.id   da86f417f03f816005f5ad9803fc7ab0
#
_cell.length_a   1.000
_cell.length_b   1.000
_cell.length_c   1.000
_cell.angle_alpha   90.00
_cell.angle_beta   90.00
_cell.angle_gamma   90.00
#
_symmetry.space_group_name_H-M   'P 1'
#
loop_
_entity.id
_entity.type
_entity.pdbx_description
1 polymer ?
#
loop_
_entity_poly.entity_id
_entity_poly.type
_entity_poly.pdbx_seq_one_letter_code
_entity_poly.pdbx_strand_id
1 'polypeptide(L)'
;MNPKPSRPKRHYPLNIFILVTLLAILLAVWYATDYLGDRQTDDVRWYPAAPCELPEETCTAELQAERKILFDLDNEDPKPLDLLPMTVQLEGFSDAELDSLRLELDLQGRDMYMGYNRTPFEHQGDGVFTASPLLGLCTDEVMVWRASVMIHPTLGKSYGSYFDFTVTQRNFR
;
A
#
# COMPACT_ATOMS: atom_id res chain seq x y z
N MET A 1 -11.71 72.51 -36.21
CA MET A 1 -11.88 71.83 -34.85
C MET A 1 -11.44 70.44 -34.96
N ASN A 2 -10.30 70.11 -34.34
CA ASN A 2 -9.70 68.76 -34.46
C ASN A 2 -10.00 67.99 -33.16
N PRO A 3 -10.59 66.79 -33.17
CA PRO A 3 -10.95 66.05 -31.97
C PRO A 3 -9.67 65.45 -31.35
N LYS A 4 -9.49 65.74 -30.04
CA LYS A 4 -8.38 65.26 -29.21
C LYS A 4 -8.48 63.75 -28.99
N PRO A 5 -7.44 62.94 -29.29
CA PRO A 5 -7.53 61.51 -29.10
C PRO A 5 -7.65 61.17 -27.62
N SER A 6 -8.65 60.41 -27.22
CA SER A 6 -8.87 59.88 -25.90
C SER A 6 -7.81 58.80 -25.60
N ARG A 7 -6.98 59.01 -24.59
CA ARG A 7 -6.02 58.02 -24.12
C ARG A 7 -6.77 56.84 -23.49
N PRO A 8 -6.45 55.59 -23.83
CA PRO A 8 -7.07 54.44 -23.20
C PRO A 8 -6.68 54.41 -21.69
N LYS A 9 -7.70 54.23 -20.84
CA LYS A 9 -7.50 54.08 -19.39
C LYS A 9 -6.77 52.75 -19.18
N ARG A 10 -5.53 52.84 -18.73
CA ARG A 10 -4.64 51.71 -18.45
C ARG A 10 -5.12 50.98 -17.19
N HIS A 11 -5.76 49.82 -17.33
CA HIS A 11 -6.28 48.96 -16.22
C HIS A 11 -5.18 48.16 -15.55
N TYR A 12 -4.06 48.79 -15.19
CA TYR A 12 -2.91 48.13 -14.54
C TYR A 12 -3.26 47.46 -13.22
N PRO A 13 -4.07 48.05 -12.29
CA PRO A 13 -4.30 47.40 -11.01
C PRO A 13 -5.11 46.12 -11.12
N LEU A 14 -6.08 46.04 -12.07
CA LEU A 14 -6.90 44.86 -12.29
C LEU A 14 -6.08 43.71 -12.88
N ASN A 15 -5.23 44.00 -13.85
CA ASN A 15 -4.37 42.98 -14.47
C ASN A 15 -3.32 42.41 -13.48
N ILE A 16 -2.75 43.27 -12.63
CA ILE A 16 -1.83 42.83 -11.57
C ILE A 16 -2.55 41.96 -10.56
N PHE A 17 -3.76 42.34 -10.14
CA PHE A 17 -4.56 41.53 -9.22
C PHE A 17 -4.87 40.16 -9.78
N ILE A 18 -5.31 40.06 -11.05
CA ILE A 18 -5.55 38.79 -11.73
C ILE A 18 -4.29 37.94 -11.80
N LEU A 19 -3.13 38.54 -12.09
CA LEU A 19 -1.87 37.82 -12.20
C LEU A 19 -1.40 37.27 -10.85
N VAL A 20 -1.57 38.04 -9.77
CA VAL A 20 -1.25 37.62 -8.41
C VAL A 20 -2.17 36.48 -7.94
N THR A 21 -3.49 36.57 -8.23
CA THR A 21 -4.43 35.51 -7.87
C THR A 21 -4.16 34.23 -8.63
N LEU A 22 -3.85 34.29 -9.92
CA LEU A 22 -3.48 33.11 -10.72
C LEU A 22 -2.19 32.45 -10.19
N LEU A 23 -1.19 33.26 -9.85
CA LEU A 23 0.05 32.75 -9.27
C LEU A 23 -0.20 32.08 -7.91
N ALA A 24 -1.03 32.67 -7.06
CA ALA A 24 -1.41 32.09 -5.77
C ALA A 24 -2.16 30.75 -5.93
N ILE A 25 -3.06 30.66 -6.91
CA ILE A 25 -3.77 29.40 -7.22
C ILE A 25 -2.78 28.35 -7.72
N LEU A 26 -1.86 28.70 -8.62
CA LEU A 26 -0.84 27.77 -9.12
C LEU A 26 0.04 27.24 -8.00
N LEU A 27 0.49 28.12 -7.11
CA LEU A 27 1.28 27.71 -5.94
C LEU A 27 0.48 26.83 -4.98
N ALA A 28 -0.80 27.14 -4.76
CA ALA A 28 -1.69 26.33 -3.92
C ALA A 28 -1.94 24.93 -4.52
N VAL A 29 -2.16 24.85 -5.84
CA VAL A 29 -2.32 23.57 -6.55
C VAL A 29 -1.02 22.80 -6.52
N TRP A 30 0.12 23.42 -6.79
CA TRP A 30 1.42 22.76 -6.72
C TRP A 30 1.71 22.22 -5.32
N TYR A 31 1.50 23.03 -4.27
CA TYR A 31 1.65 22.59 -2.88
C TYR A 31 0.69 21.45 -2.53
N ALA A 32 -0.57 21.53 -2.97
CA ALA A 32 -1.56 20.48 -2.72
C ALA A 32 -1.19 19.16 -3.44
N THR A 33 -0.69 19.22 -4.68
CA THR A 33 -0.25 18.03 -5.43
C THR A 33 1.00 17.42 -4.83
N ASP A 34 1.97 18.22 -4.37
CA ASP A 34 3.17 17.77 -3.69
C ASP A 34 2.82 17.11 -2.35
N TYR A 35 2.00 17.77 -1.54
CA TYR A 35 1.57 17.27 -0.24
C TYR A 35 0.67 16.03 -0.30
N LEU A 36 -0.21 15.92 -1.32
CA LEU A 36 -1.06 14.75 -1.54
C LEU A 36 -0.32 13.63 -2.27
N GLY A 37 0.61 13.98 -3.16
CA GLY A 37 1.43 13.01 -3.91
C GLY A 37 2.39 12.25 -3.01
N ASP A 38 3.00 12.91 -2.03
CA ASP A 38 3.93 12.28 -1.08
C ASP A 38 3.25 11.23 -0.16
N ARG A 39 1.92 11.29 -0.05
CA ARG A 39 1.13 10.31 0.70
C ARG A 39 0.79 9.04 -0.10
N GLN A 40 0.96 9.03 -1.42
CA GLN A 40 0.58 7.91 -2.29
C GLN A 40 1.75 7.04 -2.77
N THR A 41 2.97 7.49 -2.65
CA THR A 41 4.15 6.64 -2.83
C THR A 41 4.51 6.06 -1.47
N ASP A 42 3.90 4.93 -1.13
CA ASP A 42 4.40 4.06 -0.07
C ASP A 42 5.81 3.62 -0.48
N ASP A 43 6.81 4.43 -0.12
CA ASP A 43 8.23 4.06 -0.23
C ASP A 43 8.51 2.97 0.81
N VAL A 44 7.98 1.77 0.51
CA VAL A 44 8.12 0.60 1.37
C VAL A 44 9.48 -0.02 1.14
N ARG A 45 10.26 -0.17 2.20
CA ARG A 45 11.51 -0.91 2.15
C ARG A 45 11.23 -2.40 2.23
N TRP A 46 11.49 -3.11 1.15
CA TRP A 46 11.25 -4.55 1.07
C TRP A 46 12.42 -5.37 1.56
N TYR A 47 12.11 -6.39 2.37
CA TYR A 47 13.03 -7.42 2.84
C TYR A 47 12.62 -8.75 2.23
N PRO A 48 13.56 -9.50 1.61
CA PRO A 48 13.21 -10.78 1.03
C PRO A 48 12.86 -11.80 2.13
N ALA A 49 11.80 -12.60 1.89
CA ALA A 49 11.53 -13.76 2.71
C ALA A 49 12.56 -14.88 2.43
N ALA A 50 12.80 -15.73 3.42
CA ALA A 50 13.50 -16.97 3.20
C ALA A 50 12.69 -17.87 2.24
N PRO A 51 13.33 -18.73 1.44
CA PRO A 51 12.62 -19.72 0.62
C PRO A 51 11.73 -20.59 1.51
N CYS A 52 10.45 -20.70 1.15
CA CYS A 52 9.45 -21.45 1.90
C CYS A 52 8.29 -21.85 0.97
N GLU A 53 7.47 -22.80 1.39
CA GLU A 53 6.31 -23.32 0.65
C GLU A 53 5.03 -23.11 1.46
N LEU A 54 4.23 -22.12 1.09
CA LEU A 54 2.90 -21.89 1.67
C LEU A 54 1.86 -22.75 0.93
N PRO A 55 0.89 -23.31 1.67
CA PRO A 55 0.59 -23.16 3.10
C PRO A 55 1.26 -24.20 4.02
N GLU A 56 2.19 -25.01 3.52
CA GLU A 56 2.71 -26.19 4.22
C GLU A 56 3.62 -25.85 5.38
N GLU A 57 4.25 -24.66 5.36
CA GLU A 57 5.14 -24.18 6.43
C GLU A 57 5.02 -22.69 6.66
N THR A 58 5.37 -22.25 7.89
CA THR A 58 5.49 -20.84 8.26
C THR A 58 6.65 -20.20 7.52
N CYS A 59 6.39 -19.16 6.78
CA CYS A 59 7.40 -18.39 6.07
C CYS A 59 7.99 -17.29 6.94
N THR A 60 9.32 -17.12 6.88
CA THR A 60 10.03 -16.14 7.69
C THR A 60 10.75 -15.12 6.82
N ALA A 61 10.64 -13.83 7.18
CA ALA A 61 11.45 -12.77 6.63
C ALA A 61 12.23 -12.06 7.73
N GLU A 62 13.53 -11.93 7.54
CA GLU A 62 14.40 -11.20 8.47
C GLU A 62 14.39 -9.71 8.14
N LEU A 63 14.12 -8.91 9.15
CA LEU A 63 14.15 -7.45 9.11
C LEU A 63 15.46 -6.93 9.72
N GLN A 64 15.60 -5.61 9.82
CA GLN A 64 16.72 -5.01 10.54
C GLN A 64 16.57 -5.20 12.06
N ALA A 65 17.70 -5.12 12.79
CA ALA A 65 17.76 -5.17 14.24
C ALA A 65 17.20 -6.48 14.85
N GLU A 66 17.50 -7.61 14.24
CA GLU A 66 17.07 -8.95 14.70
C GLU A 66 15.55 -9.13 14.79
N ARG A 67 14.80 -8.32 14.06
CA ARG A 67 13.35 -8.42 13.94
C ARG A 67 12.97 -9.36 12.82
N LYS A 68 11.84 -10.05 12.99
CA LYS A 68 11.33 -11.02 12.01
C LYS A 68 9.85 -10.87 11.79
N ILE A 69 9.43 -11.23 10.58
CA ILE A 69 8.04 -11.48 10.23
C ILE A 69 7.91 -12.99 10.02
N LEU A 70 7.05 -13.65 10.76
CA LEU A 70 6.58 -14.99 10.47
C LEU A 70 5.19 -14.87 9.82
N PHE A 71 4.99 -15.56 8.73
CA PHE A 71 3.76 -15.49 7.95
C PHE A 71 3.19 -16.87 7.71
N ASP A 72 1.92 -17.03 8.05
CA ASP A 72 1.16 -18.26 7.84
C ASP A 72 -0.07 -18.00 6.98
N LEU A 73 -0.36 -18.94 6.09
CA LEU A 73 -1.60 -19.02 5.35
C LEU A 73 -2.46 -20.15 5.94
N ASP A 74 -3.49 -19.78 6.71
CA ASP A 74 -4.34 -20.72 7.46
C ASP A 74 -5.39 -21.42 6.58
N ASN A 75 -5.03 -21.78 5.34
CA ASN A 75 -5.89 -22.50 4.40
C ASN A 75 -5.02 -23.39 3.51
N GLU A 76 -5.17 -24.71 3.65
CA GLU A 76 -4.39 -25.71 2.92
C GLU A 76 -4.76 -25.86 1.42
N ASP A 77 -5.98 -25.50 1.02
CA ASP A 77 -6.47 -25.59 -0.38
C ASP A 77 -7.26 -24.31 -0.75
N PRO A 78 -6.55 -23.15 -0.90
CA PRO A 78 -7.19 -21.89 -1.20
C PRO A 78 -7.89 -21.91 -2.56
N LYS A 79 -9.14 -21.45 -2.61
CA LYS A 79 -9.95 -21.38 -3.83
C LYS A 79 -10.32 -19.93 -4.15
N PRO A 80 -10.53 -19.62 -5.42
CA PRO A 80 -11.04 -18.33 -5.83
C PRO A 80 -12.34 -17.97 -5.10
N LEU A 81 -12.45 -16.70 -4.72
CA LEU A 81 -13.57 -16.13 -3.95
C LEU A 81 -13.68 -16.63 -2.50
N ASP A 82 -12.72 -17.39 -2.00
CA ASP A 82 -12.61 -17.70 -0.58
C ASP A 82 -12.01 -16.49 0.19
N LEU A 83 -12.43 -16.36 1.43
CA LEU A 83 -11.68 -15.56 2.40
C LEU A 83 -10.46 -16.38 2.81
N LEU A 84 -9.29 -15.77 2.74
CA LEU A 84 -8.02 -16.41 3.11
C LEU A 84 -7.57 -15.91 4.49
N PRO A 85 -7.81 -16.68 5.57
CA PRO A 85 -7.23 -16.35 6.85
C PRO A 85 -5.70 -16.38 6.76
N MET A 86 -5.06 -15.30 7.16
CA MET A 86 -3.61 -15.14 7.18
C MET A 86 -3.18 -14.62 8.53
N THR A 87 -2.12 -15.17 9.06
CA THR A 87 -1.55 -14.78 10.34
C THR A 87 -0.12 -14.27 10.16
N VAL A 88 0.17 -13.15 10.80
CA VAL A 88 1.51 -12.57 10.92
C VAL A 88 1.90 -12.54 12.37
N GLN A 89 3.05 -13.13 12.70
CA GLN A 89 3.69 -12.97 13.99
C GLN A 89 4.92 -12.09 13.83
N LEU A 90 4.99 -11.01 14.61
CA LEU A 90 6.16 -10.13 14.68
C LEU A 90 7.02 -10.48 15.87
N GLU A 91 8.31 -10.76 15.63
CA GLU A 91 9.30 -11.02 16.67
C GLU A 91 10.35 -9.90 16.75
N GLY A 92 10.89 -9.68 17.94
CA GLY A 92 11.93 -8.66 18.19
C GLY A 92 11.40 -7.24 18.35
N PHE A 93 10.11 -7.08 18.60
CA PHE A 93 9.45 -5.80 18.88
C PHE A 93 9.04 -5.72 20.36
N SER A 94 9.04 -4.53 20.93
CA SER A 94 8.45 -4.31 22.26
C SER A 94 6.94 -4.13 22.15
N ASP A 95 6.21 -4.40 23.25
CA ASP A 95 4.74 -4.27 23.29
C ASP A 95 4.29 -2.85 22.89
N ALA A 96 4.99 -1.81 23.35
CA ALA A 96 4.70 -0.43 23.02
C ALA A 96 4.89 -0.12 21.50
N GLU A 97 5.83 -0.78 20.83
CA GLU A 97 5.98 -0.69 19.38
C GLU A 97 4.84 -1.40 18.69
N LEU A 98 4.51 -2.65 19.09
CA LEU A 98 3.44 -3.46 18.50
C LEU A 98 2.09 -2.72 18.53
N ASP A 99 1.75 -2.07 19.63
CA ASP A 99 0.51 -1.29 19.79
C ASP A 99 0.45 -0.05 18.87
N SER A 100 1.61 0.45 18.45
CA SER A 100 1.71 1.62 17.59
C SER A 100 1.81 1.31 16.09
N LEU A 101 2.08 0.03 15.75
CA LEU A 101 2.21 -0.40 14.36
C LEU A 101 0.84 -0.54 13.69
N ARG A 102 0.80 -0.21 12.41
CA ARG A 102 -0.29 -0.62 11.51
C ARG A 102 0.27 -1.55 10.45
N LEU A 103 -0.36 -2.69 10.31
CA LEU A 103 -0.02 -3.66 9.29
C LEU A 103 -1.10 -3.66 8.20
N GLU A 104 -0.66 -3.73 6.97
CA GLU A 104 -1.52 -3.83 5.81
C GLU A 104 -1.02 -4.95 4.89
N LEU A 105 -1.95 -5.73 4.38
CA LEU A 105 -1.73 -6.76 3.39
C LEU A 105 -2.14 -6.24 2.01
N ASP A 106 -1.27 -6.37 1.01
CA ASP A 106 -1.64 -6.22 -0.40
C ASP A 106 -1.55 -7.59 -1.08
N LEU A 107 -2.70 -8.12 -1.52
CA LEU A 107 -2.80 -9.43 -2.16
C LEU A 107 -2.95 -9.27 -3.67
N GLN A 108 -1.93 -9.65 -4.42
CA GLN A 108 -1.85 -9.48 -5.87
C GLN A 108 -1.46 -10.78 -6.57
N GLY A 109 -1.82 -10.92 -7.84
CA GLY A 109 -1.16 -11.89 -8.69
C GLY A 109 0.31 -11.48 -8.87
N ARG A 110 1.27 -12.42 -8.70
CA ARG A 110 2.70 -12.11 -8.82
C ARG A 110 3.06 -11.51 -10.18
N ASP A 111 2.48 -12.06 -11.24
CA ASP A 111 2.79 -11.70 -12.62
C ASP A 111 1.65 -10.90 -13.29
N MET A 112 0.58 -10.58 -12.55
CA MET A 112 -0.60 -9.88 -13.05
C MET A 112 -1.16 -8.93 -12.02
N TYR A 113 -1.39 -7.68 -12.42
CA TYR A 113 -2.07 -6.70 -11.58
C TYR A 113 -3.58 -6.98 -11.52
N MET A 114 -4.09 -7.24 -10.32
CA MET A 114 -5.50 -7.61 -10.07
C MET A 114 -6.37 -6.47 -9.51
N GLY A 115 -5.88 -5.23 -9.60
CA GLY A 115 -6.54 -4.09 -8.98
C GLY A 115 -6.10 -3.86 -7.53
N TYR A 116 -6.76 -2.94 -6.84
CA TYR A 116 -6.49 -2.64 -5.44
C TYR A 116 -7.13 -3.69 -4.54
N ASN A 117 -6.32 -4.46 -3.82
CA ASN A 117 -6.77 -5.49 -2.90
C ASN A 117 -5.95 -5.44 -1.59
N ARG A 118 -6.15 -4.34 -0.86
CA ARG A 118 -5.48 -4.13 0.42
C ARG A 118 -6.44 -4.38 1.57
N THR A 119 -5.96 -5.10 2.56
CA THR A 119 -6.71 -5.47 3.77
C THR A 119 -5.87 -5.12 5.00
N PRO A 120 -6.39 -4.35 5.96
CA PRO A 120 -5.69 -4.10 7.21
C PRO A 120 -5.62 -5.39 8.04
N PHE A 121 -4.51 -5.59 8.74
CA PHE A 121 -4.41 -6.60 9.77
C PHE A 121 -4.99 -6.09 11.08
N GLU A 122 -5.62 -6.98 11.82
CA GLU A 122 -6.12 -6.75 13.18
C GLU A 122 -5.11 -7.31 14.19
N HIS A 123 -4.68 -6.48 15.15
CA HIS A 123 -3.79 -6.88 16.23
C HIS A 123 -4.54 -7.74 17.25
N GLN A 124 -4.07 -8.96 17.47
CA GLN A 124 -4.68 -9.92 18.40
C GLN A 124 -3.98 -9.95 19.77
N GLY A 125 -2.89 -9.22 19.94
CA GLY A 125 -2.00 -9.23 21.10
C GLY A 125 -0.73 -10.04 20.86
N ASP A 126 0.26 -9.92 21.74
CA ASP A 126 1.52 -10.67 21.73
C ASP A 126 2.26 -10.66 20.36
N GLY A 127 2.10 -9.60 19.57
CA GLY A 127 2.70 -9.47 18.24
C GLY A 127 2.02 -10.29 17.14
N VAL A 128 0.85 -10.86 17.42
CA VAL A 128 0.03 -11.59 16.44
C VAL A 128 -0.92 -10.62 15.74
N PHE A 129 -0.96 -10.71 14.42
CA PHE A 129 -1.84 -9.92 13.55
C PHE A 129 -2.54 -10.84 12.57
N THR A 130 -3.85 -10.65 12.36
CA THR A 130 -4.65 -11.49 11.46
C THR A 130 -5.35 -10.65 10.40
N ALA A 131 -5.46 -11.20 9.20
CA ALA A 131 -6.25 -10.62 8.12
C ALA A 131 -6.97 -11.74 7.34
N SER A 132 -8.08 -11.39 6.68
CA SER A 132 -8.82 -12.35 5.86
C SER A 132 -9.23 -11.68 4.53
N PRO A 133 -8.26 -11.47 3.61
CA PRO A 133 -8.55 -10.92 2.30
C PRO A 133 -9.40 -11.88 1.47
N LEU A 134 -10.17 -11.34 0.53
CA LEU A 134 -10.86 -12.12 -0.48
C LEU A 134 -9.87 -12.47 -1.61
N LEU A 135 -9.75 -13.77 -1.92
CA LEU A 135 -8.99 -14.21 -3.08
C LEU A 135 -9.73 -13.87 -4.37
N GLY A 136 -9.10 -13.14 -5.26
CA GLY A 136 -9.67 -12.76 -6.54
C GLY A 136 -9.94 -13.97 -7.45
N LEU A 137 -10.84 -13.79 -8.41
CA LEU A 137 -11.06 -14.78 -9.46
C LEU A 137 -10.03 -14.57 -10.57
N CYS A 138 -9.36 -15.64 -10.98
CA CYS A 138 -8.44 -15.65 -12.11
C CYS A 138 -8.89 -16.62 -13.19
N THR A 139 -8.45 -16.43 -14.43
CA THR A 139 -8.77 -17.32 -15.56
C THR A 139 -7.75 -18.44 -15.74
N ASP A 140 -6.59 -18.32 -15.12
CA ASP A 140 -5.51 -19.28 -15.24
C ASP A 140 -5.73 -20.48 -14.30
N GLU A 141 -5.47 -21.69 -14.78
CA GLU A 141 -5.62 -22.93 -14.00
C GLU A 141 -4.68 -22.97 -12.79
N VAL A 142 -3.48 -22.38 -12.92
CA VAL A 142 -2.47 -22.28 -11.86
C VAL A 142 -1.98 -20.84 -11.82
N MET A 143 -2.09 -20.21 -10.66
CA MET A 143 -1.65 -18.83 -10.47
C MET A 143 -0.80 -18.69 -9.22
N VAL A 144 0.29 -17.96 -9.34
CA VAL A 144 1.10 -17.56 -8.18
C VAL A 144 0.59 -16.23 -7.66
N TRP A 145 0.20 -16.23 -6.40
CA TRP A 145 -0.21 -15.05 -5.65
C TRP A 145 0.92 -14.56 -4.78
N ARG A 146 0.91 -13.27 -4.55
CA ARG A 146 1.86 -12.58 -3.68
C ARG A 146 1.11 -11.86 -2.58
N ALA A 147 1.39 -12.25 -1.35
CA ALA A 147 0.96 -11.56 -0.14
C ALA A 147 2.07 -10.60 0.29
N SER A 148 1.86 -9.31 0.12
CA SER A 148 2.80 -8.28 0.53
C SER A 148 2.38 -7.71 1.87
N VAL A 149 3.12 -8.02 2.93
CA VAL A 149 2.89 -7.52 4.29
C VAL A 149 3.67 -6.23 4.47
N MET A 150 2.95 -5.14 4.69
CA MET A 150 3.51 -3.81 4.91
C MET A 150 3.33 -3.40 6.38
N ILE A 151 4.40 -2.93 6.97
CA ILE A 151 4.44 -2.42 8.34
C ILE A 151 4.62 -0.92 8.29
N HIS A 152 3.67 -0.20 8.88
CA HIS A 152 3.63 1.26 8.92
C HIS A 152 3.87 1.71 10.37
N PRO A 153 5.11 2.06 10.74
CA PRO A 153 5.40 2.63 12.04
C PRO A 153 4.82 4.05 12.13
N THR A 154 4.52 4.51 13.34
CA THR A 154 4.05 5.88 13.58
C THR A 154 5.10 6.93 13.16
N LEU A 155 6.37 6.60 13.29
CA LEU A 155 7.50 7.44 12.88
C LEU A 155 8.45 6.62 12.00
N GLY A 156 8.86 7.18 10.87
CA GLY A 156 9.81 6.56 9.95
C GLY A 156 9.17 6.07 8.65
N LYS A 157 9.95 5.32 7.87
CA LYS A 157 9.51 4.78 6.59
C LYS A 157 8.84 3.43 6.78
N SER A 158 7.86 3.15 5.94
CA SER A 158 7.23 1.84 5.85
C SER A 158 8.23 0.78 5.37
N TYR A 159 8.07 -0.42 5.86
CA TYR A 159 8.88 -1.57 5.45
C TYR A 159 8.02 -2.84 5.47
N GLY A 160 8.49 -3.90 4.82
CA GLY A 160 7.72 -5.13 4.77
C GLY A 160 8.42 -6.26 4.05
N SER A 161 7.69 -7.32 3.84
CA SER A 161 8.12 -8.48 3.08
C SER A 161 6.99 -8.99 2.19
N TYR A 162 7.31 -9.86 1.26
CA TYR A 162 6.34 -10.52 0.40
C TYR A 162 6.54 -12.03 0.43
N PHE A 163 5.40 -12.74 0.37
CA PHE A 163 5.32 -14.18 0.44
C PHE A 163 4.50 -14.68 -0.74
N ASP A 164 5.06 -15.60 -1.51
CA ASP A 164 4.40 -16.13 -2.70
C ASP A 164 3.78 -17.49 -2.37
N PHE A 165 2.57 -17.75 -2.89
CA PHE A 165 1.89 -19.04 -2.79
C PHE A 165 1.14 -19.35 -4.08
N THR A 166 0.94 -20.64 -4.33
CA THR A 166 0.28 -21.12 -5.56
C THR A 166 -1.16 -21.53 -5.30
N VAL A 167 -2.06 -21.05 -6.15
CA VAL A 167 -3.47 -21.46 -6.15
C VAL A 167 -3.78 -22.21 -7.43
N THR A 168 -4.33 -23.41 -7.31
CA THR A 168 -4.76 -24.21 -8.44
C THR A 168 -6.27 -24.19 -8.55
N GLN A 169 -6.78 -23.66 -9.66
CA GLN A 169 -8.22 -23.75 -9.96
C GLN A 169 -8.52 -25.09 -10.60
N ARG A 170 -9.20 -25.95 -9.88
CA ARG A 170 -9.81 -27.14 -10.50
C ARG A 170 -11.10 -26.74 -11.17
N ASN A 171 -11.02 -26.52 -12.49
CA ASN A 171 -12.12 -26.39 -13.45
C ASN A 171 -13.51 -26.12 -12.86
N PHE A 172 -14.02 -24.89 -13.03
CA PHE A 172 -15.46 -24.67 -13.11
C PHE A 172 -15.98 -25.34 -14.40
N ARG A 173 -16.49 -26.58 -14.30
CA ARG A 173 -17.34 -27.20 -15.30
C ARG A 173 -18.77 -27.13 -14.83
#